data_41fb4edb6655b7bfb43a93abed4f5432
#
_entry.id   41fb4edb6655b7bfb43a93abed4f5432
#
_cell.length_a   1.000
_cell.length_b   1.000
_cell.length_c   1.000
_cell.angle_alpha   90.00
_cell.angle_beta   90.00
_cell.angle_gamma   90.00
#
_symmetry.space_group_name_H-M   'P 1'
#
loop_
_entity.id
_entity.type
_entity.pdbx_description
1 polymer ?
#
loop_
_entity_poly.entity_id
_entity_poly.type
_entity_poly.pdbx_seq_one_letter_code
_entity_poly.pdbx_strand_id
1 'polypeptide(L)'
;MATSRGGRGRRRGGAAASAAAPAATSASPKKKRRRGGGGGATSARQPQLTSVPTGRAAYVETRRWLLERFGPTCAYCERKVPERTITLDHVTPRRGQTAYDRRDNLVLACKSCNALKKDLAPLAFLLRSRKRAMNLLRYGSHLSHGLVELARTLVPEGFDPDSPYRD
;
A
#
# COMPACT_ATOMS: atom_id res chain seq x y z
N MET A 1 27.89 52.37 21.46
CA MET A 1 26.92 53.33 22.04
C MET A 1 25.52 52.83 21.76
N ALA A 2 24.74 52.68 22.84
CA ALA A 2 23.30 52.69 23.03
C ALA A 2 22.51 51.51 22.39
N THR A 3 22.10 50.47 23.10
CA THR A 3 21.04 50.24 24.14
C THR A 3 19.62 50.63 23.74
N SER A 4 18.71 49.64 23.72
CA SER A 4 17.33 49.67 24.28
C SER A 4 16.63 48.35 23.94
N ARG A 5 16.33 47.43 24.82
CA ARG A 5 15.41 47.26 25.94
C ARG A 5 13.92 47.53 25.62
N GLY A 6 13.09 46.51 25.89
CA GLY A 6 11.67 46.57 26.21
C GLY A 6 10.87 45.63 25.31
N GLY A 7 9.92 44.78 25.74
CA GLY A 7 9.25 44.69 27.01
C GLY A 7 8.38 43.42 27.06
N ARG A 8 8.13 42.96 28.24
CA ARG A 8 7.32 41.81 28.61
C ARG A 8 5.84 42.13 28.49
N GLY A 9 5.05 41.17 28.03
CA GLY A 9 3.59 41.19 28.14
C GLY A 9 3.05 39.84 28.57
N ARG A 10 2.96 39.63 29.88
CA ARG A 10 2.13 38.58 30.50
C ARG A 10 0.66 39.05 30.50
N ARG A 11 -0.25 38.20 30.02
CA ARG A 11 -1.63 38.27 30.53
C ARG A 11 -2.11 36.84 30.88
N ARG A 12 -2.52 36.77 32.13
CA ARG A 12 -3.21 35.66 32.79
C ARG A 12 -4.73 35.72 32.50
N GLY A 13 -5.37 34.61 32.63
CA GLY A 13 -6.70 34.56 33.24
C GLY A 13 -7.79 33.99 32.34
N GLY A 14 -8.46 32.94 32.84
CA GLY A 14 -9.77 32.53 32.38
C GLY A 14 -10.06 31.07 32.69
N ALA A 15 -10.31 30.75 33.96
CA ALA A 15 -10.95 29.51 34.39
C ALA A 15 -12.48 29.70 34.38
N ALA A 16 -13.22 28.72 33.85
CA ALA A 16 -14.63 28.44 34.17
C ALA A 16 -14.89 27.02 33.66
N ALA A 17 -15.06 26.05 34.51
CA ALA A 17 -16.22 25.59 35.24
C ALA A 17 -17.13 24.67 34.39
N SER A 18 -17.03 23.36 34.65
CA SER A 18 -18.03 22.39 35.06
C SER A 18 -19.42 22.48 34.42
N ALA A 19 -19.80 21.45 33.70
CA ALA A 19 -21.16 20.89 33.78
C ALA A 19 -21.16 19.41 33.38
N ALA A 20 -21.41 18.56 34.37
CA ALA A 20 -21.71 17.14 34.21
C ALA A 20 -23.19 17.01 33.77
N ALA A 21 -23.46 16.09 32.85
CA ALA A 21 -24.83 15.66 32.54
C ALA A 21 -24.87 14.11 32.50
N PRO A 22 -26.01 13.50 32.83
CA PRO A 22 -26.06 12.15 33.40
C PRO A 22 -26.20 11.05 32.36
N ALA A 23 -25.79 9.86 32.80
CA ALA A 23 -25.90 8.59 32.13
C ALA A 23 -27.38 8.22 31.87
N ALA A 24 -27.68 7.89 30.60
CA ALA A 24 -28.91 7.20 30.21
C ALA A 24 -28.58 5.75 29.87
N THR A 25 -28.93 4.84 30.77
CA THR A 25 -28.97 3.39 30.57
C THR A 25 -30.17 3.08 29.69
N SER A 26 -29.95 2.59 28.47
CA SER A 26 -30.99 1.93 27.70
C SER A 26 -30.62 0.49 27.41
N ALA A 27 -31.34 -0.41 28.05
CA ALA A 27 -31.26 -1.84 27.87
C ALA A 27 -31.86 -2.24 26.49
N SER A 28 -31.10 -2.93 25.68
CA SER A 28 -31.58 -3.53 24.43
C SER A 28 -32.19 -4.91 24.68
N PRO A 29 -33.32 -5.26 24.07
CA PRO A 29 -33.96 -6.55 24.26
C PRO A 29 -33.28 -7.65 23.44
N LYS A 30 -33.02 -8.77 24.10
CA LYS A 30 -32.49 -10.03 23.52
C LYS A 30 -33.49 -10.61 22.51
N LYS A 31 -33.15 -10.60 21.22
CA LYS A 31 -33.89 -11.28 20.16
C LYS A 31 -33.63 -12.79 20.20
N LYS A 32 -34.65 -13.54 20.55
CA LYS A 32 -34.74 -15.01 20.51
C LYS A 32 -34.52 -15.52 19.08
N ARG A 33 -33.47 -16.31 18.85
CA ARG A 33 -33.21 -16.99 17.55
C ARG A 33 -34.20 -18.14 17.40
N ARG A 34 -35.12 -18.03 16.45
CA ARG A 34 -35.94 -19.15 15.94
C ARG A 34 -35.05 -20.04 15.07
N ARG A 35 -34.92 -21.30 15.47
CA ARG A 35 -34.45 -22.37 14.61
C ARG A 35 -35.53 -22.64 13.57
N GLY A 36 -35.27 -22.34 12.31
CA GLY A 36 -36.04 -22.82 11.17
C GLY A 36 -35.18 -23.83 10.42
N GLY A 37 -35.54 -25.08 10.50
CA GLY A 37 -35.03 -26.11 9.61
C GLY A 37 -35.69 -25.95 8.24
N GLY A 38 -34.91 -26.14 7.17
CA GLY A 38 -35.38 -26.16 5.80
C GLY A 38 -34.32 -26.79 4.95
N GLY A 39 -34.61 -28.02 4.49
CA GLY A 39 -33.71 -28.88 3.77
C GLY A 39 -33.44 -28.45 2.35
N GLY A 40 -32.42 -29.05 1.80
CA GLY A 40 -32.30 -29.52 0.44
C GLY A 40 -31.89 -28.48 -0.59
N ALA A 41 -30.84 -28.60 -1.10
CA ALA A 41 -30.36 -28.69 -2.48
C ALA A 41 -28.85 -28.54 -2.45
N THR A 42 -28.21 -29.68 -2.57
CA THR A 42 -26.77 -29.75 -2.87
C THR A 42 -26.54 -29.20 -4.28
N SER A 43 -26.55 -27.88 -4.41
CA SER A 43 -25.91 -27.24 -5.55
C SER A 43 -24.43 -27.47 -5.37
N ALA A 44 -23.84 -28.28 -6.23
CA ALA A 44 -22.41 -28.46 -6.34
C ALA A 44 -21.78 -27.06 -6.56
N ARG A 45 -21.34 -26.44 -5.48
CA ARG A 45 -20.51 -25.24 -5.55
C ARG A 45 -19.23 -25.64 -6.27
N GLN A 46 -19.13 -25.22 -7.52
CA GLN A 46 -17.87 -25.19 -8.22
C GLN A 46 -16.85 -24.48 -7.29
N PRO A 47 -15.64 -25.02 -7.12
CA PRO A 47 -14.63 -24.37 -6.32
C PRO A 47 -14.37 -23.00 -6.95
N GLN A 48 -14.80 -21.96 -6.28
CA GLN A 48 -14.44 -20.60 -6.61
C GLN A 48 -12.93 -20.48 -6.40
N LEU A 49 -12.17 -20.53 -7.49
CA LEU A 49 -10.72 -20.29 -7.54
C LEU A 49 -10.40 -18.82 -7.21
N THR A 50 -10.81 -18.33 -6.06
CA THR A 50 -10.52 -16.97 -5.61
C THR A 50 -10.27 -16.92 -4.11
N SER A 51 -9.39 -17.76 -3.61
CA SER A 51 -8.71 -17.41 -2.37
C SER A 51 -7.26 -17.14 -2.67
N VAL A 52 -6.98 -16.00 -3.31
CA VAL A 52 -5.66 -15.41 -3.13
C VAL A 52 -5.57 -15.07 -1.64
N PRO A 53 -4.66 -15.68 -0.87
CA PRO A 53 -4.58 -15.43 0.55
C PRO A 53 -4.33 -13.95 0.77
N THR A 54 -5.32 -13.25 1.29
CA THR A 54 -5.18 -11.86 1.73
C THR A 54 -4.81 -11.92 3.20
N GLY A 55 -3.57 -11.63 3.54
CA GLY A 55 -3.14 -11.66 4.91
C GLY A 55 -1.63 -11.65 5.07
N ARG A 56 -1.17 -11.66 6.32
CA ARG A 56 0.26 -11.63 6.66
C ARG A 56 1.05 -12.76 5.99
N ALA A 57 0.47 -13.95 5.87
CA ALA A 57 1.09 -15.10 5.20
C ALA A 57 1.33 -14.83 3.70
N ALA A 58 0.35 -14.27 3.00
CA ALA A 58 0.46 -13.92 1.59
C ALA A 58 1.54 -12.86 1.32
N TYR A 59 1.70 -11.92 2.25
CA TYR A 59 2.79 -10.94 2.20
C TYR A 59 4.17 -11.58 2.32
N VAL A 60 4.33 -12.48 3.29
CA VAL A 60 5.60 -13.20 3.50
C VAL A 60 5.93 -14.05 2.29
N GLU A 61 4.94 -14.77 1.75
CA GLU A 61 5.12 -15.59 0.55
C GLU A 61 5.46 -14.76 -0.68
N THR A 62 4.73 -13.67 -0.93
CA THR A 62 5.00 -12.77 -2.06
C THR A 62 6.38 -12.14 -1.94
N ARG A 63 6.78 -11.70 -0.72
CA ARG A 63 8.11 -11.14 -0.49
C ARG A 63 9.21 -12.16 -0.78
N ARG A 64 9.06 -13.40 -0.31
CA ARG A 64 10.01 -14.48 -0.57
C ARG A 64 10.14 -14.72 -2.06
N TRP A 65 9.03 -14.91 -2.77
CA TRP A 65 9.01 -15.14 -4.21
C TRP A 65 9.69 -14.01 -5.01
N LEU A 66 9.44 -12.74 -4.63
CA LEU A 66 10.06 -11.60 -5.29
C LEU A 66 11.57 -11.53 -5.03
N LEU A 67 12.01 -11.88 -3.82
CA LEU A 67 13.43 -11.96 -3.48
C LEU A 67 14.17 -13.07 -4.22
N GLU A 68 13.53 -14.22 -4.37
CA GLU A 68 14.09 -15.35 -5.14
C GLU A 68 14.21 -14.98 -6.63
N ARG A 69 13.25 -14.23 -7.19
CA ARG A 69 13.22 -13.87 -8.60
C ARG A 69 14.15 -12.70 -8.95
N PHE A 70 14.16 -11.67 -8.15
CA PHE A 70 14.83 -10.39 -8.47
C PHE A 70 15.96 -10.01 -7.51
N GLY A 71 16.19 -10.83 -6.48
CA GLY A 71 17.07 -10.45 -5.38
C GLY A 71 16.54 -9.24 -4.59
N PRO A 72 17.33 -8.72 -3.66
CA PRO A 72 16.92 -7.57 -2.86
C PRO A 72 17.08 -6.23 -3.63
N THR A 73 16.46 -6.14 -4.81
CA THR A 73 16.55 -5.02 -5.75
C THR A 73 15.27 -4.19 -5.72
N CYS A 74 15.40 -2.87 -5.65
CA CYS A 74 14.27 -1.95 -5.69
C CYS A 74 13.69 -1.84 -7.11
N ALA A 75 12.42 -2.16 -7.29
CA ALA A 75 11.73 -2.10 -8.59
C ALA A 75 11.59 -0.67 -9.16
N TYR A 76 11.88 0.38 -8.40
CA TYR A 76 11.78 1.75 -8.88
C TYR A 76 13.11 2.41 -9.21
N CYS A 77 14.16 2.15 -8.42
CA CYS A 77 15.46 2.79 -8.63
C CYS A 77 16.60 1.80 -8.90
N GLU A 78 16.28 0.52 -8.99
CA GLU A 78 17.23 -0.57 -9.29
C GLU A 78 18.37 -0.74 -8.26
N ARG A 79 18.31 -0.01 -7.15
CA ARG A 79 19.31 -0.12 -6.10
C ARG A 79 19.17 -1.47 -5.38
N LYS A 80 20.27 -2.18 -5.24
CA LYS A 80 20.37 -3.33 -4.34
C LYS A 80 20.53 -2.83 -2.92
N VAL A 81 19.74 -3.37 -1.99
CA VAL A 81 19.79 -3.02 -0.56
C VAL A 81 19.79 -4.30 0.27
N PRO A 82 20.26 -4.27 1.53
CA PRO A 82 20.20 -5.46 2.37
C PRO A 82 18.78 -6.01 2.46
N GLU A 83 18.62 -7.32 2.38
CA GLU A 83 17.32 -7.98 2.35
C GLU A 83 16.42 -7.56 3.54
N ARG A 84 17.01 -7.39 4.73
CA ARG A 84 16.28 -6.94 5.93
C ARG A 84 15.70 -5.53 5.82
N THR A 85 16.15 -4.72 4.85
CA THR A 85 15.74 -3.32 4.70
C THR A 85 14.83 -3.07 3.51
N ILE A 86 14.73 -4.02 2.57
CA ILE A 86 13.81 -3.92 1.45
C ILE A 86 12.39 -4.25 1.90
N THR A 87 11.42 -3.49 1.41
CA THR A 87 10.00 -3.61 1.78
C THR A 87 9.16 -3.99 0.58
N LEU A 88 7.96 -4.52 0.82
CA LEU A 88 6.93 -4.58 -0.20
C LEU A 88 6.23 -3.23 -0.30
N ASP A 89 5.96 -2.81 -1.52
CA ASP A 89 5.17 -1.63 -1.83
C ASP A 89 4.00 -1.99 -2.75
N HIS A 90 2.85 -1.39 -2.50
CA HIS A 90 1.69 -1.49 -3.39
C HIS A 90 1.83 -0.48 -4.52
N VAL A 91 1.95 -0.96 -5.76
CA VAL A 91 2.03 -0.08 -6.93
C VAL A 91 0.79 0.79 -7.01
N THR A 92 -0.41 0.19 -6.95
CA THR A 92 -1.65 0.92 -6.67
C THR A 92 -1.89 0.97 -5.17
N PRO A 93 -1.99 2.16 -4.57
CA PRO A 93 -2.15 2.31 -3.12
C PRO A 93 -3.36 1.57 -2.58
N ARG A 94 -3.19 0.90 -1.45
CA ARG A 94 -4.22 0.08 -0.80
C ARG A 94 -5.44 0.87 -0.32
N ARG A 95 -5.24 2.08 0.19
CA ARG A 95 -6.30 2.96 0.73
C ARG A 95 -7.26 2.24 1.69
N GLY A 96 -6.74 1.33 2.53
CA GLY A 96 -7.54 0.53 3.46
C GLY A 96 -8.22 -0.71 2.87
N GLN A 97 -8.13 -0.96 1.56
CA GLN A 97 -8.78 -2.09 0.90
C GLN A 97 -7.81 -3.27 0.72
N THR A 98 -8.17 -4.44 1.24
CA THR A 98 -7.36 -5.68 1.14
C THR A 98 -7.34 -6.27 -0.28
N ALA A 99 -8.27 -5.87 -1.15
CA ALA A 99 -8.27 -6.30 -2.55
C ALA A 99 -6.99 -5.94 -3.32
N TYR A 100 -6.22 -4.96 -2.83
CA TYR A 100 -4.93 -4.57 -3.40
C TYR A 100 -3.73 -5.37 -2.85
N ASP A 101 -3.93 -6.25 -1.87
CA ASP A 101 -2.89 -7.10 -1.27
C ASP A 101 -2.52 -8.31 -2.17
N ARG A 102 -2.64 -8.15 -3.48
CA ARG A 102 -2.39 -9.19 -4.48
C ARG A 102 -0.95 -9.10 -4.98
N ARG A 103 -0.37 -10.25 -5.34
CA ARG A 103 0.99 -10.32 -5.89
C ARG A 103 1.15 -9.43 -7.12
N ASP A 104 0.13 -9.37 -7.98
CA ASP A 104 0.09 -8.57 -9.20
C ASP A 104 -0.01 -7.05 -8.97
N ASN A 105 0.05 -6.60 -7.71
CA ASN A 105 0.10 -5.20 -7.29
C ASN A 105 1.28 -4.89 -6.34
N LEU A 106 2.14 -5.86 -6.05
CA LEU A 106 3.21 -5.74 -5.07
C LEU A 106 4.59 -5.81 -5.72
N VAL A 107 5.50 -4.95 -5.32
CA VAL A 107 6.90 -4.95 -5.76
C VAL A 107 7.84 -4.75 -4.58
N LEU A 108 9.11 -5.14 -4.77
CA LEU A 108 10.16 -4.79 -3.82
C LEU A 108 10.57 -3.33 -3.97
N ALA A 109 10.58 -2.58 -2.88
CA ALA A 109 10.97 -1.19 -2.86
C ALA A 109 11.95 -0.88 -1.72
N CYS A 110 12.96 -0.06 -1.98
CA CYS A 110 13.79 0.47 -0.91
C CYS A 110 13.00 1.51 -0.10
N LYS A 111 13.40 1.71 1.16
CA LYS A 111 12.71 2.64 2.07
C LYS A 111 12.54 4.05 1.47
N SER A 112 13.56 4.56 0.75
CA SER A 112 13.50 5.89 0.14
C SER A 112 12.43 5.97 -0.95
N CYS A 113 12.36 5.00 -1.87
CA CYS A 113 11.35 4.99 -2.93
C CYS A 113 9.94 4.80 -2.36
N ASN A 114 9.79 3.89 -1.39
CA ASN A 114 8.51 3.66 -0.71
C ASN A 114 8.03 4.92 0.03
N ALA A 115 8.92 5.62 0.76
CA ALA A 115 8.61 6.87 1.42
C ALA A 115 8.27 8.02 0.45
N LEU A 116 8.90 8.08 -0.72
CA LEU A 116 8.58 9.07 -1.77
C LEU A 116 7.25 8.77 -2.46
N LYS A 117 6.92 7.49 -2.62
CA LYS A 117 5.69 7.07 -3.27
C LYS A 117 4.48 7.28 -2.38
N LYS A 118 4.53 6.82 -1.12
CA LYS A 118 3.37 6.88 -0.21
C LYS A 118 2.07 6.41 -0.89
N ASP A 119 1.04 7.25 -0.82
CA ASP A 119 -0.29 6.99 -1.41
C ASP A 119 -0.47 7.62 -2.81
N LEU A 120 0.63 7.98 -3.47
CA LEU A 120 0.56 8.50 -4.84
C LEU A 120 0.03 7.42 -5.80
N ALA A 121 -0.86 7.84 -6.70
CA ALA A 121 -1.31 6.98 -7.80
C ALA A 121 -0.10 6.55 -8.67
N PRO A 122 -0.12 5.34 -9.26
CA PRO A 122 0.98 4.83 -10.08
C PRO A 122 1.46 5.82 -11.13
N LEU A 123 0.54 6.37 -11.92
CA LEU A 123 0.84 7.37 -12.96
C LEU A 123 1.58 8.57 -12.38
N ALA A 124 1.07 9.17 -11.31
CA ALA A 124 1.66 10.36 -10.70
C ALA A 124 3.08 10.11 -10.16
N PHE A 125 3.35 8.90 -9.68
CA PHE A 125 4.67 8.52 -9.19
C PHE A 125 5.65 8.21 -10.32
N LEU A 126 5.21 7.52 -11.36
CA LEU A 126 6.06 7.12 -12.49
C LEU A 126 6.41 8.32 -13.39
N LEU A 127 5.48 9.25 -13.62
CA LEU A 127 5.72 10.49 -14.38
C LEU A 127 6.86 11.35 -13.82
N ARG A 128 7.15 11.25 -12.52
CA ARG A 128 8.26 12.00 -11.90
C ARG A 128 9.65 11.54 -12.36
N SER A 129 9.75 10.35 -12.96
CA SER A 129 11.02 9.82 -13.48
C SER A 129 10.75 8.67 -14.43
N ARG A 130 11.09 8.85 -15.71
CA ARG A 130 11.00 7.79 -16.75
C ARG A 130 11.74 6.50 -16.31
N LYS A 131 12.88 6.65 -15.66
CA LYS A 131 13.66 5.52 -15.15
C LYS A 131 12.85 4.61 -14.20
N ARG A 132 11.88 5.17 -13.46
CA ARG A 132 11.00 4.36 -12.60
C ARG A 132 10.06 3.46 -13.41
N ALA A 133 9.54 3.96 -14.52
CA ALA A 133 8.69 3.17 -15.41
C ALA A 133 9.50 2.05 -16.09
N MET A 134 10.70 2.37 -16.57
CA MET A 134 11.62 1.39 -17.14
C MET A 134 11.97 0.28 -16.16
N ASN A 135 12.35 0.64 -14.93
CA ASN A 135 12.66 -0.33 -13.89
C ASN A 135 11.43 -1.12 -13.45
N LEU A 136 10.25 -0.49 -13.39
CA LEU A 136 9.01 -1.20 -13.08
C LEU A 136 8.69 -2.28 -14.13
N LEU A 137 8.98 -2.05 -15.40
CA LEU A 137 8.84 -3.07 -16.45
C LEU A 137 9.85 -4.22 -16.25
N ARG A 138 11.10 -3.93 -15.87
CA ARG A 138 12.14 -4.94 -15.62
C ARG A 138 11.82 -5.83 -14.42
N TYR A 139 11.37 -5.23 -13.33
CA TYR A 139 11.15 -5.92 -12.04
C TYR A 139 9.68 -6.19 -11.72
N GLY A 140 8.78 -5.88 -12.62
CA GLY A 140 7.33 -5.96 -12.44
C GLY A 140 6.61 -6.79 -13.48
N SER A 141 7.26 -7.75 -14.15
CA SER A 141 6.64 -8.62 -15.17
C SER A 141 5.43 -9.42 -14.66
N HIS A 142 5.30 -9.57 -13.35
CA HIS A 142 4.18 -10.24 -12.67
C HIS A 142 3.02 -9.31 -12.32
N LEU A 143 3.18 -8.01 -12.54
CA LEU A 143 2.13 -7.02 -12.24
C LEU A 143 0.91 -7.19 -13.15
N SER A 144 -0.22 -6.67 -12.71
CA SER A 144 -1.44 -6.69 -13.52
C SER A 144 -1.21 -6.03 -14.87
N HIS A 145 -1.90 -6.52 -15.91
CA HIS A 145 -1.78 -5.99 -17.27
C HIS A 145 -1.91 -4.48 -17.32
N GLY A 146 -2.90 -3.89 -16.61
CA GLY A 146 -3.08 -2.43 -16.59
C GLY A 146 -1.91 -1.65 -16.00
N LEU A 147 -1.17 -2.22 -15.03
CA LEU A 147 0.02 -1.59 -14.47
C LEU A 147 1.22 -1.68 -15.42
N VAL A 148 1.37 -2.81 -16.10
CA VAL A 148 2.41 -3.00 -17.11
C VAL A 148 2.19 -2.07 -18.29
N GLU A 149 0.97 -2.01 -18.83
CA GLU A 149 0.62 -1.09 -19.92
C GLU A 149 0.82 0.37 -19.52
N LEU A 150 0.39 0.77 -18.33
CA LEU A 150 0.66 2.11 -17.82
C LEU A 150 2.16 2.42 -17.81
N ALA A 151 3.00 1.50 -17.37
CA ALA A 151 4.45 1.72 -17.39
C ALA A 151 5.00 1.79 -18.82
N ARG A 152 4.46 1.00 -19.76
CA ARG A 152 4.86 1.03 -21.19
C ARG A 152 4.59 2.36 -21.86
N THR A 153 3.46 3.03 -21.55
CA THR A 153 3.16 4.36 -22.12
C THR A 153 4.13 5.45 -21.69
N LEU A 154 4.96 5.19 -20.66
CA LEU A 154 5.88 6.17 -20.09
C LEU A 154 7.35 5.94 -20.47
N VAL A 155 7.64 4.89 -21.22
CA VAL A 155 8.99 4.56 -21.68
C VAL A 155 9.15 4.83 -23.17
N PRO A 156 10.39 4.96 -23.69
CA PRO A 156 10.64 5.13 -25.11
C PRO A 156 10.12 3.95 -25.93
N GLU A 157 9.73 4.20 -27.16
CA GLU A 157 9.47 3.13 -28.13
C GLU A 157 10.71 2.25 -28.30
N GLY A 158 10.49 0.93 -28.40
CA GLY A 158 11.58 -0.03 -28.53
C GLY A 158 12.31 -0.36 -27.22
N PHE A 159 11.85 0.17 -26.09
CA PHE A 159 12.42 -0.22 -24.78
C PHE A 159 12.16 -1.71 -24.50
N ASP A 160 13.26 -2.47 -24.40
CA ASP A 160 13.23 -3.86 -24.01
C ASP A 160 13.61 -4.01 -22.53
N PRO A 161 12.68 -4.43 -21.65
CA PRO A 161 12.94 -4.62 -20.22
C PRO A 161 13.97 -5.73 -19.94
N ASP A 162 14.11 -6.69 -20.84
CA ASP A 162 15.00 -7.84 -20.71
C ASP A 162 16.40 -7.58 -21.32
N SER A 163 16.59 -6.44 -21.97
CA SER A 163 17.88 -6.05 -22.55
C SER A 163 18.98 -6.00 -21.45
N PRO A 164 20.13 -6.65 -21.69
CA PRO A 164 21.27 -6.56 -20.80
C PRO A 164 21.94 -5.18 -20.83
N TYR A 165 21.70 -4.39 -21.87
CA TYR A 165 22.24 -3.03 -21.99
C TYR A 165 21.41 -2.07 -21.14
N ARG A 166 22.13 -1.38 -20.25
CA ARG A 166 21.55 -0.35 -19.37
C ARG A 166 21.94 1.01 -19.92
N ASP A 167 20.94 1.77 -20.32
CA ASP A 167 21.11 3.18 -20.69
C ASP A 167 21.43 4.03 -19.43
#